data_4ab787db78f7ee604a1c6b06b326987f
#
_entry.id   4ab787db78f7ee604a1c6b06b326987f
#
_cell.length_a   1.000
_cell.length_b   1.000
_cell.length_c   1.000
_cell.angle_alpha   90.00
_cell.angle_beta   90.00
_cell.angle_gamma   90.00
#
_symmetry.space_group_name_H-M   'P 1'
#
loop_
_entity.id
_entity.type
_entity.pdbx_description
1 polymer ?
#
loop_
_entity_poly.entity_id
_entity_poly.type
_entity_poly.pdbx_seq_one_letter_code
_entity_poly.pdbx_strand_id
1 'polypeptide(L)'
;MKLAVISSSPIVKNNDKLYAYSPYERELEIWAKYSDEIYFSCPVWVEDKGLLITEFPFRVNDIFETKSFNIKSLKNIIKAVSFSFFNFRQIYKAMKVADHIHLRCPGNIGLMGCILQIFFPSKPKTAKYAGNWDMNAKQPLSYKIQKWILNNTFLTRNIKVLVYGEWENTSKNIKPFFT
;
A
#
# COMPACT_ATOMS: atom_id res chain seq x y z
N MET A 1 12.70 -8.81 -11.04
CA MET A 1 11.42 -9.29 -10.48
C MET A 1 10.30 -8.30 -10.80
N LYS A 2 9.05 -8.78 -10.88
CA LYS A 2 7.86 -7.92 -11.03
C LYS A 2 7.37 -7.48 -9.66
N LEU A 3 7.33 -6.17 -9.41
CA LEU A 3 6.91 -5.58 -8.14
C LEU A 3 5.51 -4.99 -8.26
N ALA A 4 4.59 -5.34 -7.37
CA ALA A 4 3.33 -4.62 -7.19
C ALA A 4 3.36 -3.76 -5.93
N VAL A 5 3.11 -2.47 -6.08
CA VAL A 5 3.03 -1.50 -4.99
C VAL A 5 1.57 -1.12 -4.76
N ILE A 6 1.05 -1.45 -3.58
CA ILE A 6 -0.33 -1.18 -3.18
C ILE A 6 -0.34 -0.02 -2.18
N SER A 7 -0.93 1.11 -2.57
CA SER A 7 -0.83 2.35 -1.78
C SER A 7 -2.11 3.19 -1.81
N SER A 8 -2.40 3.86 -0.71
CA SER A 8 -3.39 4.95 -0.67
C SER A 8 -2.82 6.29 -1.16
N SER A 9 -1.50 6.41 -1.26
CA SER A 9 -0.85 7.60 -1.81
C SER A 9 -1.09 7.66 -3.32
N PRO A 10 -1.56 8.79 -3.86
CA PRO A 10 -1.82 8.91 -5.28
C PRO A 10 -0.52 9.00 -6.09
N ILE A 11 -0.61 8.57 -7.34
CA ILE A 11 0.30 8.98 -8.40
C ILE A 11 -0.33 10.17 -9.12
N VAL A 12 0.45 11.23 -9.35
CA VAL A 12 0.01 12.39 -10.14
C VAL A 12 0.50 12.19 -11.57
N LYS A 13 -0.44 12.22 -12.53
CA LYS A 13 -0.13 12.13 -13.95
C LYS A 13 -0.25 13.50 -14.58
N ASN A 14 0.87 14.01 -15.11
CA ASN A 14 0.92 15.28 -15.83
C ASN A 14 1.76 15.13 -17.11
N ASN A 15 1.17 15.40 -18.29
CA ASN A 15 1.84 15.37 -19.59
C ASN A 15 2.73 14.14 -19.81
N ASP A 16 2.15 12.94 -19.71
CA ASP A 16 2.83 11.66 -19.85
C ASP A 16 3.92 11.33 -18.80
N LYS A 17 4.16 12.23 -17.86
CA LYS A 17 5.05 12.02 -16.73
C LYS A 17 4.27 11.62 -15.48
N LEU A 18 4.90 10.81 -14.65
CA LEU A 18 4.33 10.30 -13.41
C LEU A 18 5.12 10.83 -12.21
N TYR A 19 4.39 11.32 -11.24
CA TYR A 19 4.94 11.90 -10.02
C TYR A 19 4.34 11.22 -8.80
N ALA A 20 5.10 11.18 -7.72
CA ALA A 20 4.59 10.78 -6.41
C ALA A 20 5.04 11.77 -5.33
N TYR A 21 4.46 11.65 -4.15
CA TYR A 21 4.92 12.39 -2.98
C TYR A 21 6.42 12.14 -2.74
N SER A 22 7.23 13.18 -2.69
CA SER A 22 8.70 13.11 -2.78
C SER A 22 9.37 12.15 -1.80
N PRO A 23 9.01 12.09 -0.49
CA PRO A 23 9.56 11.09 0.41
C PRO A 23 9.20 9.65 0.02
N TYR A 24 8.07 9.46 -0.67
CA TYR A 24 7.63 8.16 -1.15
C TYR A 24 8.37 7.73 -2.41
N GLU A 25 8.60 8.66 -3.32
CA GLU A 25 9.35 8.42 -4.54
C GLU A 25 10.77 7.92 -4.24
N ARG A 26 11.50 8.57 -3.32
CA ARG A 26 12.86 8.17 -2.89
C ARG A 26 12.93 6.73 -2.38
N GLU A 27 11.90 6.30 -1.65
CA GLU A 27 11.82 4.91 -1.18
C GLU A 27 11.59 3.94 -2.34
N LEU A 28 10.73 4.31 -3.29
CA LEU A 28 10.43 3.48 -4.45
C LEU A 28 11.60 3.38 -5.43
N GLU A 29 12.46 4.40 -5.52
CA GLU A 29 13.70 4.35 -6.29
C GLU A 29 14.60 3.20 -5.83
N ILE A 30 14.66 2.94 -4.52
CA ILE A 30 15.42 1.80 -3.98
C ILE A 30 14.83 0.48 -4.50
N TRP A 31 13.51 0.33 -4.49
CA TRP A 31 12.83 -0.85 -5.01
C TRP A 31 13.02 -1.03 -6.52
N ALA A 32 13.04 0.08 -7.26
CA ALA A 32 13.22 0.08 -8.71
C ALA A 32 14.53 -0.52 -9.14
N LYS A 33 15.61 -0.34 -8.36
CA LYS A 33 16.95 -0.93 -8.63
C LYS A 33 16.95 -2.47 -8.66
N TYR A 34 15.94 -3.10 -8.03
CA TYR A 34 15.81 -4.56 -7.92
C TYR A 34 14.61 -5.12 -8.68
N SER A 35 13.93 -4.27 -9.47
CA SER A 35 12.69 -4.62 -10.17
C SER A 35 12.84 -4.40 -11.67
N ASP A 36 12.46 -5.41 -12.47
CA ASP A 36 12.43 -5.30 -13.93
C ASP A 36 11.13 -4.63 -14.40
N GLU A 37 10.05 -4.87 -13.67
CA GLU A 37 8.72 -4.34 -13.94
C GLU A 37 8.08 -3.84 -12.64
N ILE A 38 7.47 -2.65 -12.68
CA ILE A 38 6.81 -2.03 -11.53
C ILE A 38 5.35 -1.73 -11.88
N TYR A 39 4.47 -2.23 -11.05
CA TYR A 39 3.02 -2.07 -11.13
C TYR A 39 2.50 -1.35 -9.89
N PHE A 40 1.62 -0.39 -10.08
CA PHE A 40 0.96 0.28 -8.96
C PHE A 40 -0.51 -0.11 -8.87
N SER A 41 -1.03 -0.18 -7.64
CA SER A 41 -2.46 -0.12 -7.38
C SER A 41 -2.71 1.00 -6.38
N CYS A 42 -3.13 2.15 -6.91
CA CYS A 42 -3.27 3.40 -6.16
C CYS A 42 -4.24 4.35 -6.87
N PRO A 43 -4.70 5.44 -6.21
CA PRO A 43 -5.42 6.51 -6.88
C PRO A 43 -4.52 7.25 -7.89
N VAL A 44 -5.12 7.72 -8.99
CA VAL A 44 -4.44 8.59 -9.95
C VAL A 44 -5.08 9.98 -9.88
N TRP A 45 -4.24 11.00 -9.80
CA TRP A 45 -4.64 12.41 -9.83
C TRP A 45 -4.07 13.11 -11.05
N VAL A 46 -4.76 14.13 -11.52
CA VAL A 46 -4.31 15.01 -12.62
C VAL A 46 -3.62 16.28 -12.11
N GLU A 47 -3.75 16.58 -10.81
CA GLU A 47 -3.18 17.75 -10.14
C GLU A 47 -2.55 17.31 -8.81
N ASP A 48 -1.50 18.00 -8.37
CA ASP A 48 -0.76 17.67 -7.15
C ASP A 48 -1.52 18.01 -5.85
N LYS A 49 -2.50 18.90 -5.93
CA LYS A 49 -3.31 19.37 -4.78
C LYS A 49 -2.47 19.90 -3.61
N GLY A 50 -1.33 20.51 -3.91
CA GLY A 50 -0.42 21.07 -2.93
C GLY A 50 0.52 20.07 -2.29
N LEU A 51 0.63 18.84 -2.81
CA LEU A 51 1.64 17.88 -2.39
C LEU A 51 3.00 18.23 -3.00
N LEU A 52 4.06 18.09 -2.21
CA LEU A 52 5.42 18.11 -2.74
C LEU A 52 5.62 16.80 -3.53
N ILE A 53 5.69 16.92 -4.85
CA ILE A 53 5.81 15.77 -5.75
C ILE A 53 7.16 15.76 -6.47
N THR A 54 7.66 14.56 -6.76
CA THR A 54 8.87 14.32 -7.56
C THR A 54 8.52 13.34 -8.68
N GLU A 55 9.09 13.57 -9.87
CA GLU A 55 8.95 12.67 -11.02
C GLU A 55 9.62 11.32 -10.72
N PHE A 56 9.00 10.22 -11.11
CA PHE A 56 9.65 8.92 -11.02
C PHE A 56 10.86 8.85 -11.97
N PRO A 57 12.06 8.51 -11.47
CA PRO A 57 13.25 8.33 -12.30
C PRO A 57 13.29 6.95 -12.99
N PHE A 58 12.22 6.18 -12.87
CA PHE A 58 12.09 4.83 -13.42
C PHE A 58 10.76 4.63 -14.15
N ARG A 59 10.72 3.61 -15.00
CA ARG A 59 9.52 3.27 -15.75
C ARG A 59 8.49 2.57 -14.86
N VAL A 60 7.25 3.02 -14.93
CA VAL A 60 6.07 2.33 -14.40
C VAL A 60 5.44 1.55 -15.55
N ASN A 61 5.24 0.24 -15.37
CA ASN A 61 4.71 -0.64 -16.42
C ASN A 61 3.20 -0.51 -16.56
N ASP A 62 2.47 -0.47 -15.45
CA ASP A 62 1.03 -0.25 -15.45
C ASP A 62 0.53 0.27 -14.10
N ILE A 63 -0.64 0.94 -14.11
CA ILE A 63 -1.32 1.44 -12.93
C ILE A 63 -2.73 0.88 -12.90
N PHE A 64 -2.98 -0.05 -11.98
CA PHE A 64 -4.31 -0.54 -11.64
C PHE A 64 -5.00 0.49 -10.76
N GLU A 65 -5.61 1.49 -11.40
CA GLU A 65 -6.18 2.63 -10.71
C GLU A 65 -7.24 2.23 -9.69
N THR A 66 -7.15 2.79 -8.48
CA THR A 66 -8.14 2.65 -7.42
C THR A 66 -8.88 3.95 -7.17
N LYS A 67 -10.10 3.87 -6.65
CA LYS A 67 -10.92 5.02 -6.32
C LYS A 67 -10.81 5.34 -4.84
N SER A 68 -10.47 6.59 -4.52
CA SER A 68 -10.53 7.09 -3.15
C SER A 68 -11.99 7.21 -2.69
N PHE A 69 -12.27 6.83 -1.46
CA PHE A 69 -13.60 6.94 -0.87
C PHE A 69 -13.52 7.34 0.61
N ASN A 70 -14.59 7.93 1.09
CA ASN A 70 -14.79 8.19 2.52
C ASN A 70 -16.17 7.67 2.94
N ILE A 71 -16.33 7.42 4.23
CA ILE A 71 -17.56 6.86 4.83
C ILE A 71 -18.28 7.85 5.76
N LYS A 72 -18.12 9.16 5.51
CA LYS A 72 -18.68 10.21 6.39
C LYS A 72 -20.18 10.41 6.26
N SER A 73 -20.86 9.83 5.25
CA SER A 73 -22.32 9.91 5.08
C SER A 73 -22.90 8.61 4.52
N LEU A 74 -24.23 8.39 4.70
CA LEU A 74 -24.91 7.20 4.18
C LEU A 74 -24.77 7.06 2.65
N LYS A 75 -24.89 8.15 1.89
CA LYS A 75 -24.64 8.14 0.43
C LYS A 75 -23.21 7.73 0.11
N ASN A 76 -22.25 8.15 0.92
CA ASN A 76 -20.86 7.77 0.76
C ASN A 76 -20.61 6.29 1.11
N ILE A 77 -21.39 5.70 2.02
CA ILE A 77 -21.28 4.27 2.36
C ILE A 77 -21.65 3.41 1.15
N ILE A 78 -22.75 3.70 0.45
CA ILE A 78 -23.16 2.95 -0.75
C ILE A 78 -22.09 3.05 -1.85
N LYS A 79 -21.57 4.27 -2.10
CA LYS A 79 -20.45 4.48 -3.03
C LYS A 79 -19.19 3.75 -2.57
N ALA A 80 -18.90 3.74 -1.28
CA ALA A 80 -17.74 3.06 -0.71
C ALA A 80 -17.83 1.54 -0.94
N VAL A 81 -18.99 0.92 -0.84
CA VAL A 81 -19.20 -0.51 -1.13
C VAL A 81 -18.88 -0.81 -2.60
N SER A 82 -19.45 -0.03 -3.54
CA SER A 82 -19.18 -0.20 -4.97
C SER A 82 -17.70 0.04 -5.32
N PHE A 83 -17.09 1.09 -4.75
CA PHE A 83 -15.67 1.38 -4.95
C PHE A 83 -14.78 0.32 -4.30
N SER A 84 -15.21 -0.25 -3.17
CA SER A 84 -14.47 -1.35 -2.54
C SER A 84 -14.39 -2.56 -3.46
N PHE A 85 -15.49 -2.98 -4.06
CA PHE A 85 -15.46 -4.10 -5.01
C PHE A 85 -14.55 -3.83 -6.21
N PHE A 86 -14.65 -2.64 -6.79
CA PHE A 86 -13.78 -2.20 -7.87
C PHE A 86 -12.31 -2.22 -7.45
N ASN A 87 -12.00 -1.61 -6.29
CA ASN A 87 -10.64 -1.53 -5.76
C ASN A 87 -10.07 -2.93 -5.45
N PHE A 88 -10.85 -3.81 -4.84
CA PHE A 88 -10.42 -5.20 -4.61
C PHE A 88 -10.02 -5.89 -5.92
N ARG A 89 -10.80 -5.69 -7.00
CA ARG A 89 -10.45 -6.26 -8.31
C ARG A 89 -9.15 -5.69 -8.86
N GLN A 90 -8.92 -4.37 -8.74
CA GLN A 90 -7.69 -3.74 -9.22
C GLN A 90 -6.47 -4.19 -8.43
N ILE A 91 -6.56 -4.20 -7.10
CA ILE A 91 -5.50 -4.69 -6.22
C ILE A 91 -5.19 -6.17 -6.51
N TYR A 92 -6.22 -7.01 -6.67
CA TYR A 92 -6.04 -8.42 -7.00
C TYR A 92 -5.29 -8.61 -8.31
N LYS A 93 -5.64 -7.84 -9.37
CA LYS A 93 -4.94 -7.87 -10.65
C LYS A 93 -3.46 -7.52 -10.50
N ALA A 94 -3.15 -6.43 -9.78
CA ALA A 94 -1.78 -6.02 -9.52
C ALA A 94 -1.01 -7.11 -8.76
N MET A 95 -1.59 -7.68 -7.71
CA MET A 95 -0.97 -8.77 -6.93
C MET A 95 -0.77 -10.03 -7.75
N LYS A 96 -1.70 -10.33 -8.68
CA LYS A 96 -1.62 -11.54 -9.52
C LYS A 96 -0.43 -11.52 -10.47
N VAL A 97 -0.16 -10.39 -11.12
CA VAL A 97 0.93 -10.25 -12.11
C VAL A 97 2.31 -10.15 -11.47
N ALA A 98 2.40 -9.73 -10.22
CA ALA A 98 3.67 -9.49 -9.53
C ALA A 98 4.31 -10.75 -8.98
N ASP A 99 5.64 -10.75 -8.88
CA ASP A 99 6.42 -11.74 -8.13
C ASP A 99 6.56 -11.34 -6.66
N HIS A 100 6.63 -10.03 -6.37
CA HIS A 100 6.73 -9.45 -5.04
C HIS A 100 5.62 -8.42 -4.81
N ILE A 101 4.98 -8.46 -3.64
CA ILE A 101 3.91 -7.52 -3.25
C ILE A 101 4.45 -6.58 -2.17
N HIS A 102 4.38 -5.27 -2.41
CA HIS A 102 4.72 -4.24 -1.44
C HIS A 102 3.48 -3.45 -1.02
N LEU A 103 3.12 -3.54 0.27
CA LEU A 103 1.98 -2.85 0.86
C LEU A 103 2.44 -1.58 1.58
N ARG A 104 1.80 -0.46 1.29
CA ARG A 104 1.97 0.77 2.08
C ARG A 104 0.76 0.98 2.96
N CYS A 105 1.02 0.96 4.25
CA CYS A 105 0.05 1.10 5.33
C CYS A 105 0.46 2.30 6.25
N PRO A 106 -0.47 2.89 6.99
CA PRO A 106 -1.90 2.61 6.99
C PRO A 106 -2.66 3.33 5.87
N GLY A 107 -3.88 2.90 5.59
CA GLY A 107 -4.80 3.54 4.63
C GLY A 107 -5.88 2.58 4.16
N ASN A 108 -6.92 3.09 3.50
CA ASN A 108 -8.03 2.24 3.05
C ASN A 108 -7.59 1.24 1.98
N ILE A 109 -6.78 1.66 1.02
CA ILE A 109 -6.21 0.77 -0.01
C ILE A 109 -5.20 -0.19 0.64
N GLY A 110 -4.40 0.28 1.61
CA GLY A 110 -3.52 -0.56 2.41
C GLY A 110 -4.28 -1.64 3.18
N LEU A 111 -5.44 -1.33 3.78
CA LEU A 111 -6.31 -2.33 4.43
C LEU A 111 -6.80 -3.38 3.44
N MET A 112 -7.28 -2.97 2.27
CA MET A 112 -7.70 -3.91 1.22
C MET A 112 -6.53 -4.77 0.76
N GLY A 113 -5.33 -4.20 0.64
CA GLY A 113 -4.11 -4.92 0.36
C GLY A 113 -3.78 -5.96 1.45
N CYS A 114 -3.89 -5.58 2.74
CA CYS A 114 -3.70 -6.50 3.86
C CYS A 114 -4.67 -7.70 3.82
N ILE A 115 -5.91 -7.49 3.40
CA ILE A 115 -6.91 -8.56 3.25
C ILE A 115 -6.56 -9.43 2.04
N LEU A 116 -6.33 -8.84 0.87
CA LEU A 116 -6.12 -9.60 -0.36
C LEU A 116 -4.81 -10.39 -0.38
N GLN A 117 -3.75 -9.91 0.29
CA GLN A 117 -2.47 -10.62 0.33
C GLN A 117 -2.58 -12.02 0.97
N ILE A 118 -3.63 -12.27 1.76
CA ILE A 118 -3.90 -13.57 2.39
C ILE A 118 -4.06 -14.67 1.31
N PHE A 119 -4.62 -14.32 0.15
CA PHE A 119 -4.82 -15.23 -0.98
C PHE A 119 -3.55 -15.49 -1.81
N PHE A 120 -2.43 -14.87 -1.45
CA PHE A 120 -1.12 -15.06 -2.10
C PHE A 120 -0.06 -15.56 -1.09
N PRO A 121 -0.26 -16.70 -0.42
CA PRO A 121 0.61 -17.14 0.67
C PRO A 121 2.04 -17.50 0.22
N SER A 122 2.23 -17.89 -1.02
CA SER A 122 3.53 -18.27 -1.58
C SER A 122 4.37 -17.07 -2.04
N LYS A 123 3.74 -15.93 -2.38
CA LYS A 123 4.48 -14.76 -2.87
C LYS A 123 5.25 -14.07 -1.75
N PRO A 124 6.53 -13.69 -1.97
CA PRO A 124 7.25 -12.79 -1.09
C PRO A 124 6.51 -11.46 -0.96
N LYS A 125 6.46 -10.94 0.26
CA LYS A 125 5.76 -9.69 0.55
C LYS A 125 6.53 -8.82 1.53
N THR A 126 6.36 -7.52 1.37
CA THR A 126 6.74 -6.51 2.36
C THR A 126 5.56 -5.59 2.65
N ALA A 127 5.44 -5.14 3.88
CA ALA A 127 4.54 -4.06 4.23
C ALA A 127 5.31 -2.99 4.98
N LYS A 128 5.23 -1.72 4.55
CA LYS A 128 5.71 -0.60 5.34
C LYS A 128 4.52 0.05 6.03
N TYR A 129 4.51 0.00 7.36
CA TYR A 129 3.52 0.68 8.18
C TYR A 129 4.07 2.02 8.65
N ALA A 130 3.77 3.08 7.89
CA ALA A 130 4.27 4.44 8.13
C ALA A 130 3.43 5.22 9.15
N GLY A 131 2.87 4.55 10.15
CA GLY A 131 2.10 5.14 11.23
C GLY A 131 2.57 4.64 12.59
N ASN A 132 1.92 5.11 13.66
CA ASN A 132 2.20 4.62 15.00
C ASN A 132 1.80 3.13 15.12
N TRP A 133 2.78 2.26 15.43
CA TRP A 133 2.56 0.82 15.60
C TRP A 133 1.99 0.43 16.95
N ASP A 134 2.00 1.32 17.96
CA ASP A 134 1.47 1.03 19.28
C ASP A 134 0.05 0.43 19.20
N MET A 135 -0.10 -0.81 19.68
CA MET A 135 -1.38 -1.53 19.63
C MET A 135 -2.43 -0.92 20.57
N ASN A 136 -1.98 -0.18 21.61
CA ASN A 136 -2.83 0.46 22.62
C ASN A 136 -3.22 1.88 22.21
N ALA A 137 -2.57 2.47 21.20
CA ALA A 137 -2.86 3.83 20.77
C ALA A 137 -4.30 3.97 20.28
N LYS A 138 -4.92 5.11 20.60
CA LYS A 138 -6.25 5.48 20.10
C LYS A 138 -6.16 5.78 18.59
N GLN A 139 -6.63 4.86 17.78
CA GLN A 139 -6.55 4.92 16.32
C GLN A 139 -7.86 4.47 15.66
N PRO A 140 -8.11 4.87 14.39
CA PRO A 140 -9.25 4.37 13.62
C PRO A 140 -9.30 2.84 13.58
N LEU A 141 -10.50 2.27 13.56
CA LEU A 141 -10.71 0.82 13.52
C LEU A 141 -10.00 0.17 12.33
N SER A 142 -10.01 0.81 11.16
CA SER A 142 -9.30 0.32 9.96
C SER A 142 -7.79 0.15 10.18
N TYR A 143 -7.17 1.02 10.98
CA TYR A 143 -5.74 0.93 11.32
C TYR A 143 -5.48 -0.21 12.31
N LYS A 144 -6.37 -0.37 13.31
CA LYS A 144 -6.30 -1.49 14.26
C LYS A 144 -6.41 -2.84 13.54
N ILE A 145 -7.34 -2.96 12.59
CA ILE A 145 -7.52 -4.17 11.78
C ILE A 145 -6.26 -4.45 10.94
N GLN A 146 -5.67 -3.43 10.29
CA GLN A 146 -4.42 -3.59 9.55
C GLN A 146 -3.30 -4.11 10.44
N LYS A 147 -3.08 -3.50 11.62
CA LYS A 147 -2.06 -3.96 12.57
C LYS A 147 -2.32 -5.40 13.02
N TRP A 148 -3.56 -5.74 13.33
CA TRP A 148 -3.93 -7.08 13.72
C TRP A 148 -3.64 -8.12 12.62
N ILE A 149 -4.02 -7.84 11.36
CA ILE A 149 -3.71 -8.72 10.22
C ILE A 149 -2.19 -8.85 10.07
N LEU A 150 -1.47 -7.74 10.05
CA LEU A 150 -0.02 -7.71 9.81
C LEU A 150 0.78 -8.37 10.93
N ASN A 151 0.30 -8.33 12.17
CA ASN A 151 0.90 -9.00 13.33
C ASN A 151 0.53 -10.50 13.40
N ASN A 152 -0.32 -11.00 12.51
CA ASN A 152 -0.74 -12.40 12.48
C ASN A 152 0.04 -13.19 11.40
N THR A 153 0.99 -14.02 11.82
CA THR A 153 1.86 -14.79 10.90
C THR A 153 1.14 -15.89 10.13
N PHE A 154 -0.03 -16.33 10.57
CA PHE A 154 -0.87 -17.27 9.82
C PHE A 154 -1.55 -16.60 8.63
N LEU A 155 -2.08 -15.39 8.83
CA LEU A 155 -2.72 -14.59 7.78
C LEU A 155 -1.69 -13.94 6.83
N THR A 156 -0.46 -13.71 7.30
CA THR A 156 0.58 -12.99 6.56
C THR A 156 1.80 -13.86 6.28
N ARG A 157 1.59 -14.97 5.60
CA ARG A 157 2.70 -15.85 5.20
C ARG A 157 3.64 -15.13 4.24
N ASN A 158 4.96 -15.35 4.39
CA ASN A 158 6.02 -14.76 3.58
C ASN A 158 6.01 -13.22 3.52
N ILE A 159 5.62 -12.55 4.61
CA ILE A 159 5.66 -11.08 4.71
C ILE A 159 6.68 -10.62 5.75
N LYS A 160 7.41 -9.54 5.42
CA LYS A 160 8.17 -8.72 6.37
C LYS A 160 7.43 -7.39 6.53
N VAL A 161 7.12 -7.03 7.77
CA VAL A 161 6.43 -5.78 8.10
C VAL A 161 7.42 -4.82 8.72
N LEU A 162 7.65 -3.70 8.06
CA LEU A 162 8.56 -2.64 8.49
C LEU A 162 7.78 -1.61 9.30
N VAL A 163 8.20 -1.34 10.53
CA VAL A 163 7.56 -0.39 11.46
C VAL A 163 8.59 0.57 12.03
N TYR A 164 8.19 1.80 12.33
CA TYR A 164 9.09 2.75 12.98
C TYR A 164 9.28 2.37 14.46
N GLY A 165 10.54 2.29 14.88
CA GLY A 165 10.92 1.96 16.24
C GLY A 165 10.83 0.46 16.57
N GLU A 166 11.25 0.13 17.78
CA GLU A 166 11.17 -1.21 18.34
C GLU A 166 9.94 -1.35 19.21
N TRP A 167 9.27 -2.50 19.10
CA TRP A 167 8.02 -2.77 19.79
C TRP A 167 8.04 -4.15 20.43
N GLU A 168 7.70 -4.21 21.71
CA GLU A 168 7.54 -5.46 22.44
C GLU A 168 6.27 -6.21 22.02
N ASN A 169 6.22 -7.51 22.31
CA ASN A 169 5.08 -8.38 22.04
C ASN A 169 4.59 -8.38 20.58
N THR A 170 5.51 -8.21 19.65
CA THR A 170 5.22 -8.29 18.21
C THR A 170 5.61 -9.64 17.65
N SER A 171 4.95 -10.04 16.54
CA SER A 171 5.26 -11.29 15.85
C SER A 171 6.60 -11.20 15.10
N LYS A 172 7.20 -12.37 14.82
CA LYS A 172 8.55 -12.49 14.21
C LYS A 172 8.71 -11.82 12.85
N ASN A 173 7.62 -11.54 12.14
CA ASN A 173 7.63 -10.87 10.84
C ASN A 173 7.67 -9.34 10.94
N ILE A 174 7.46 -8.77 12.12
CA ILE A 174 7.61 -7.33 12.37
C ILE A 174 9.10 -7.01 12.53
N LYS A 175 9.54 -5.99 11.80
CA LYS A 175 10.94 -5.56 11.79
C LYS A 175 11.02 -4.06 12.02
N PRO A 176 11.89 -3.59 12.94
CA PRO A 176 12.13 -2.18 13.11
C PRO A 176 12.71 -1.58 11.83
N PHE A 177 12.29 -0.37 11.54
CA PHE A 177 12.75 0.42 10.42
C PHE A 177 13.11 1.82 10.92
N PHE A 178 14.33 2.25 10.63
CA PHE A 178 14.85 3.57 10.96
C PHE A 178 15.09 4.34 9.66
N THR A 179 14.75 5.61 9.63
CA THR A 179 15.00 6.53 8.49
C THR A 179 16.28 7.31 8.72
#